data_7e6b1dd3714e23bd92cdb4166550f990
#
_entry.id   7e6b1dd3714e23bd92cdb4166550f990
#
_cell.length_a   1.000
_cell.length_b   1.000
_cell.length_c   1.000
_cell.angle_alpha   90.00
_cell.angle_beta   90.00
_cell.angle_gamma   90.00
#
_symmetry.space_group_name_H-M   'P 1'
#
loop_
_entity.id
_entity.type
_entity.pdbx_description
1 polymer ?
#
loop_
_entity_poly.entity_id
_entity_poly.type
_entity_poly.pdbx_seq_one_letter_code
_entity_poly.pdbx_strand_id
1 'polypeptide(L)'
;MRTLYPALSLIEANLFAPSDALLRRWMENDPQLPAATRAALEADAIAQSRRADWEALPPDAEPTPTSPIPEPPQWLRERIQQRFRAQHTAFASIPSAGQIVRVDEAIGPDGPLGDDQPYPLAVLLDQATEHDSIWYGWLVASETDYASDADLILEDSDDPRDPLAGMVQLWNPVYLYVPSARQVLAQLSPERLAAVRNLAMDFLTQPPPALRPEPGVLSERRTSQGHRILSGTPLGKAPDPRHRYRTLYRAAAELLREPVRLAQVQPTLGERLLDSLRAIGAAIGCGLDPAPAPVMGAADTERWRLGNWLELELQELPEEPGIFTLWMNNLQDTPCRVQIVRQHVIFQEHILPGHQAVQLLIEVAPGTELALLDQDEERLRWPLVE
;
A
#
# COMPACT_ATOMS: atom_id res chain seq x y z
N MET A 1 32.95 -11.77 9.41
CA MET A 1 31.82 -12.64 9.03
C MET A 1 31.21 -12.01 7.78
N ARG A 2 31.24 -12.68 6.63
CA ARG A 2 30.49 -12.19 5.45
C ARG A 2 29.02 -12.48 5.73
N THR A 3 28.23 -11.46 5.96
CA THR A 3 26.78 -11.57 6.00
C THR A 3 26.33 -12.07 4.62
N LEU A 4 25.77 -13.27 4.57
CA LEU A 4 25.18 -13.84 3.36
C LEU A 4 23.79 -13.19 3.21
N TYR A 5 23.74 -12.00 2.62
CA TYR A 5 22.47 -11.46 2.18
C TYR A 5 21.93 -12.33 1.04
N PRO A 6 20.62 -12.62 1.01
CA PRO A 6 20.01 -13.16 -0.18
C PRO A 6 20.36 -12.27 -1.37
N ALA A 7 20.76 -12.86 -2.48
CA ALA A 7 21.06 -12.05 -3.67
C ALA A 7 19.81 -11.29 -4.10
N LEU A 8 19.92 -9.99 -4.36
CA LEU A 8 18.79 -9.17 -4.84
C LEU A 8 18.17 -9.74 -6.11
N SER A 9 18.96 -10.39 -6.98
CA SER A 9 18.46 -11.10 -8.15
C SER A 9 17.55 -12.28 -7.79
N LEU A 10 17.82 -12.97 -6.69
CA LEU A 10 16.94 -14.04 -6.21
C LEU A 10 15.63 -13.48 -5.65
N ILE A 11 15.70 -12.37 -4.91
CA ILE A 11 14.51 -11.69 -4.40
C ILE A 11 13.66 -11.19 -5.57
N GLU A 12 14.28 -10.56 -6.57
CA GLU A 12 13.62 -10.09 -7.79
C GLU A 12 12.95 -11.26 -8.54
N ALA A 13 13.67 -12.37 -8.71
CA ALA A 13 13.13 -13.58 -9.34
C ALA A 13 11.96 -14.16 -8.52
N ASN A 14 12.03 -14.16 -7.20
CA ASN A 14 10.94 -14.64 -6.36
C ASN A 14 9.71 -13.74 -6.41
N LEU A 15 9.89 -12.41 -6.45
CA LEU A 15 8.78 -11.45 -6.49
C LEU A 15 8.07 -11.36 -7.84
N PHE A 16 8.79 -11.58 -8.95
CA PHE A 16 8.29 -11.31 -10.29
C PHE A 16 8.35 -12.51 -11.24
N ALA A 17 8.82 -13.66 -10.77
CA ALA A 17 8.78 -14.87 -11.59
C ALA A 17 7.33 -15.34 -11.77
N PRO A 18 6.94 -15.79 -12.94
CA PRO A 18 5.64 -16.40 -13.14
C PRO A 18 5.48 -17.63 -12.23
N SER A 19 4.27 -17.86 -11.74
CA SER A 19 3.97 -19.01 -10.89
C SER A 19 4.23 -20.34 -11.62
N ASP A 20 4.57 -21.39 -10.88
CA ASP A 20 4.75 -22.73 -11.46
C ASP A 20 3.47 -23.22 -12.17
N ALA A 21 2.31 -22.85 -11.67
CA ALA A 21 1.03 -23.18 -12.31
C ALA A 21 0.89 -22.48 -13.67
N LEU A 22 1.23 -21.19 -13.75
CA LEU A 22 1.21 -20.42 -15.00
C LEU A 22 2.23 -20.95 -16.00
N LEU A 23 3.46 -21.25 -15.54
CA LEU A 23 4.49 -21.87 -16.38
C LEU A 23 4.07 -23.22 -16.94
N ARG A 24 3.46 -24.07 -16.10
CA ARG A 24 2.93 -25.36 -16.54
C ARG A 24 1.89 -25.20 -17.62
N ARG A 25 0.89 -24.32 -17.42
CA ARG A 25 -0.15 -24.03 -18.43
C ARG A 25 0.46 -23.55 -19.74
N TRP A 26 1.49 -22.70 -19.67
CA TRP A 26 2.19 -22.20 -20.85
C TRP A 26 2.95 -23.34 -21.58
N MET A 27 3.66 -24.19 -20.85
CA MET A 27 4.41 -25.34 -21.42
C MET A 27 3.49 -26.39 -22.03
N GLU A 28 2.33 -26.63 -21.40
CA GLU A 28 1.30 -27.55 -21.88
C GLU A 28 0.47 -26.95 -23.06
N ASN A 29 0.76 -25.73 -23.46
CA ASN A 29 0.00 -24.99 -24.49
C ASN A 29 -1.49 -24.89 -24.20
N ASP A 30 -1.86 -24.65 -22.92
CA ASP A 30 -3.24 -24.52 -22.48
C ASP A 30 -4.03 -23.55 -23.40
N PRO A 31 -5.09 -23.98 -24.08
CA PRO A 31 -5.87 -23.12 -24.96
C PRO A 31 -6.63 -22.02 -24.21
N GLN A 32 -6.81 -22.16 -22.92
CA GLN A 32 -7.48 -21.15 -22.08
C GLN A 32 -6.53 -20.05 -21.63
N LEU A 33 -5.20 -20.20 -21.86
CA LEU A 33 -4.25 -19.15 -21.53
C LEU A 33 -4.41 -17.98 -22.52
N PRO A 34 -4.67 -16.74 -22.03
CA PRO A 34 -4.84 -15.58 -22.89
C PRO A 34 -3.63 -15.35 -23.81
N ALA A 35 -3.86 -14.94 -25.05
CA ALA A 35 -2.78 -14.68 -26.01
C ALA A 35 -1.80 -13.60 -25.52
N ALA A 36 -2.32 -12.57 -24.84
CA ALA A 36 -1.50 -11.52 -24.27
C ALA A 36 -0.55 -12.04 -23.16
N THR A 37 -1.07 -12.89 -22.26
CA THR A 37 -0.28 -13.54 -21.19
C THR A 37 0.80 -14.44 -21.80
N ARG A 38 0.46 -15.21 -22.84
CA ARG A 38 1.42 -16.06 -23.54
C ARG A 38 2.56 -15.22 -24.18
N ALA A 39 2.22 -14.13 -24.86
CA ALA A 39 3.21 -13.23 -25.44
C ALA A 39 4.11 -12.57 -24.37
N ALA A 40 3.55 -12.23 -23.21
CA ALA A 40 4.30 -11.70 -22.08
C ALA A 40 5.31 -12.73 -21.52
N LEU A 41 4.91 -13.99 -21.35
CA LEU A 41 5.79 -15.08 -20.91
C LEU A 41 6.89 -15.38 -21.93
N GLU A 42 6.58 -15.30 -23.22
CA GLU A 42 7.57 -15.44 -24.31
C GLU A 42 8.59 -14.30 -24.33
N ALA A 43 8.23 -13.12 -23.88
CA ALA A 43 9.13 -11.97 -23.80
C ALA A 43 9.92 -11.90 -22.47
N ASP A 44 9.47 -12.61 -21.43
CA ASP A 44 10.06 -12.56 -20.09
C ASP A 44 11.29 -13.50 -19.98
N ALA A 45 12.46 -12.92 -19.71
CA ALA A 45 13.70 -13.66 -19.58
C ALA A 45 13.68 -14.64 -18.39
N ILE A 46 12.98 -14.34 -17.31
CA ILE A 46 12.84 -15.21 -16.13
C ILE A 46 11.97 -16.42 -16.47
N ALA A 47 10.83 -16.19 -17.14
CA ALA A 47 9.97 -17.26 -17.61
C ALA A 47 10.72 -18.22 -18.56
N GLN A 48 11.46 -17.67 -19.51
CA GLN A 48 12.29 -18.45 -20.45
C GLN A 48 13.37 -19.28 -19.74
N SER A 49 14.06 -18.68 -18.76
CA SER A 49 15.07 -19.41 -17.96
C SER A 49 14.44 -20.56 -17.19
N ARG A 50 13.33 -20.34 -16.51
CA ARG A 50 12.62 -21.38 -15.76
C ARG A 50 12.08 -22.48 -16.67
N ARG A 51 11.56 -22.11 -17.83
CA ARG A 51 11.15 -23.10 -18.83
C ARG A 51 12.31 -23.99 -19.27
N ALA A 52 13.47 -23.38 -19.58
CA ALA A 52 14.68 -24.12 -19.96
C ALA A 52 15.12 -25.07 -18.85
N ASP A 53 15.08 -24.62 -17.57
CA ASP A 53 15.40 -25.47 -16.42
C ASP A 53 14.44 -26.68 -16.30
N TRP A 54 13.14 -26.48 -16.54
CA TRP A 54 12.17 -27.56 -16.52
C TRP A 54 12.32 -28.52 -17.70
N GLU A 55 12.59 -28.01 -18.91
CA GLU A 55 12.86 -28.83 -20.10
C GLU A 55 14.15 -29.64 -19.97
N ALA A 56 15.14 -29.14 -19.18
CA ALA A 56 16.37 -29.83 -18.88
C ALA A 56 16.24 -30.95 -17.82
N LEU A 57 15.11 -30.98 -17.08
CA LEU A 57 14.84 -32.06 -16.16
C LEU A 57 14.71 -33.37 -16.95
N PRO A 58 15.40 -34.46 -16.56
CA PRO A 58 15.23 -35.71 -17.24
C PRO A 58 13.76 -36.13 -17.20
N PRO A 59 13.18 -36.57 -18.32
CA PRO A 59 11.84 -37.14 -18.33
C PRO A 59 11.79 -38.22 -17.25
N ASP A 60 10.74 -38.17 -16.40
CA ASP A 60 10.59 -39.01 -15.21
C ASP A 60 11.29 -40.37 -15.35
N ALA A 61 12.52 -40.39 -14.86
CA ALA A 61 13.17 -41.66 -14.64
C ALA A 61 12.26 -42.42 -13.70
N GLU A 62 11.82 -43.63 -14.07
CA GLU A 62 11.07 -44.50 -13.17
C GLU A 62 11.68 -44.36 -11.78
N PRO A 63 10.86 -44.07 -10.75
CA PRO A 63 11.40 -43.74 -9.43
C PRO A 63 12.34 -44.87 -9.04
N THR A 64 13.65 -44.63 -9.18
CA THR A 64 14.66 -45.52 -8.64
C THR A 64 14.24 -45.72 -7.21
N PRO A 65 14.11 -46.98 -6.70
CA PRO A 65 13.68 -47.20 -5.34
C PRO A 65 14.62 -46.42 -4.42
N THR A 66 14.16 -45.25 -4.06
CA THR A 66 14.89 -44.33 -3.20
C THR A 66 15.10 -45.04 -1.90
N SER A 67 16.36 -45.11 -1.47
CA SER A 67 16.66 -45.52 -0.11
C SER A 67 15.68 -44.84 0.82
N PRO A 68 15.02 -45.55 1.71
CA PRO A 68 13.95 -44.98 2.53
C PRO A 68 14.46 -43.69 3.14
N ILE A 69 13.79 -42.58 2.81
CA ILE A 69 14.12 -41.28 3.38
C ILE A 69 14.10 -41.47 4.88
N PRO A 70 15.21 -41.19 5.60
CA PRO A 70 15.25 -41.43 7.03
C PRO A 70 14.11 -40.68 7.67
N GLU A 71 13.29 -41.40 8.44
CA GLU A 71 12.16 -40.76 9.11
C GLU A 71 12.66 -39.58 9.93
N PRO A 72 12.02 -38.38 9.77
CA PRO A 72 12.43 -37.23 10.54
C PRO A 72 12.33 -37.52 12.06
N PRO A 73 13.27 -37.05 12.86
CA PRO A 73 13.27 -37.23 14.30
C PRO A 73 11.92 -36.90 14.92
N GLN A 74 11.52 -37.58 15.97
CA GLN A 74 10.20 -37.42 16.58
C GLN A 74 9.89 -35.97 16.94
N TRP A 75 10.87 -35.24 17.50
CA TRP A 75 10.72 -33.83 17.84
C TRP A 75 10.38 -32.95 16.61
N LEU A 76 10.94 -33.29 15.43
CA LEU A 76 10.67 -32.57 14.19
C LEU A 76 9.25 -32.89 13.65
N ARG A 77 8.84 -34.17 13.75
CA ARG A 77 7.46 -34.59 13.42
C ARG A 77 6.45 -33.89 14.32
N GLU A 78 6.70 -33.85 15.64
CA GLU A 78 5.83 -33.16 16.60
C GLU A 78 5.74 -31.67 16.29
N ARG A 79 6.87 -31.01 15.97
CA ARG A 79 6.91 -29.60 15.60
C ARG A 79 6.17 -29.30 14.29
N ILE A 80 6.33 -30.17 13.28
CA ILE A 80 5.57 -30.11 12.03
C ILE A 80 4.06 -30.30 12.31
N GLN A 81 3.69 -31.32 13.10
CA GLN A 81 2.29 -31.55 13.46
C GLN A 81 1.69 -30.41 14.29
N GLN A 82 2.46 -29.82 15.21
CA GLN A 82 2.03 -28.62 15.94
C GLN A 82 1.81 -27.44 14.99
N ARG A 83 2.70 -27.23 14.01
CA ARG A 83 2.51 -26.20 12.98
C ARG A 83 1.27 -26.45 12.13
N PHE A 84 1.07 -27.69 11.67
CA PHE A 84 -0.15 -28.05 10.92
C PHE A 84 -1.42 -27.89 11.76
N ARG A 85 -1.40 -28.28 13.04
CA ARG A 85 -2.54 -28.09 13.94
C ARG A 85 -2.78 -26.59 14.22
N ALA A 86 -1.73 -25.81 14.38
CA ALA A 86 -1.83 -24.36 14.55
C ALA A 86 -2.34 -23.66 13.27
N GLN A 87 -1.99 -24.14 12.09
CA GLN A 87 -2.56 -23.66 10.81
C GLN A 87 -4.04 -24.02 10.68
N HIS A 88 -4.49 -25.13 11.26
CA HIS A 88 -5.89 -25.53 11.24
C HIS A 88 -6.70 -25.00 12.45
N THR A 89 -6.06 -24.40 13.44
CA THR A 89 -6.79 -23.66 14.48
C THR A 89 -7.31 -22.39 13.81
N ALA A 90 -8.60 -22.42 13.47
CA ALA A 90 -9.26 -21.40 12.69
C ALA A 90 -9.07 -20.01 13.30
N PHE A 91 -8.18 -19.22 12.70
CA PHE A 91 -8.38 -17.79 12.76
C PHE A 91 -9.74 -17.47 12.15
N ALA A 92 -10.42 -16.51 12.74
CA ALA A 92 -11.67 -16.05 12.17
C ALA A 92 -11.44 -15.79 10.67
N SER A 93 -12.29 -16.36 9.83
CA SER A 93 -12.24 -16.16 8.37
C SER A 93 -12.55 -14.71 7.97
N ILE A 94 -12.94 -13.90 8.93
CA ILE A 94 -13.23 -12.47 8.76
C ILE A 94 -11.92 -11.71 8.97
N PRO A 95 -11.50 -10.90 7.99
CA PRO A 95 -10.34 -10.04 8.13
C PRO A 95 -10.47 -9.10 9.33
N SER A 96 -9.39 -8.94 10.09
CA SER A 96 -9.34 -8.04 11.24
C SER A 96 -7.99 -7.35 11.37
N ALA A 97 -7.99 -6.18 12.00
CA ALA A 97 -6.76 -5.43 12.25
C ALA A 97 -5.74 -6.26 13.05
N GLY A 98 -4.48 -6.15 12.68
CA GLY A 98 -3.38 -6.91 13.27
C GLY A 98 -3.14 -8.28 12.66
N GLN A 99 -4.00 -8.77 11.76
CA GLN A 99 -3.71 -10.00 11.01
C GLN A 99 -2.65 -9.75 9.94
N ILE A 100 -1.68 -10.67 9.85
CA ILE A 100 -0.81 -10.78 8.69
C ILE A 100 -1.38 -11.86 7.80
N VAL A 101 -1.85 -11.46 6.63
CA VAL A 101 -2.48 -12.36 5.67
C VAL A 101 -1.54 -12.63 4.49
N ARG A 102 -1.58 -13.84 3.99
CA ARG A 102 -0.92 -14.21 2.75
C ARG A 102 -1.84 -13.91 1.59
N VAL A 103 -1.29 -13.33 0.55
CA VAL A 103 -1.97 -12.98 -0.69
C VAL A 103 -1.31 -13.76 -1.82
N ASP A 104 -1.92 -14.87 -2.21
CA ASP A 104 -1.43 -15.73 -3.30
C ASP A 104 -1.93 -15.27 -4.67
N GLU A 105 -3.05 -14.55 -4.68
CA GLU A 105 -3.72 -14.07 -5.89
C GLU A 105 -4.20 -12.65 -5.68
N ALA A 106 -4.04 -11.82 -6.69
CA ALA A 106 -4.67 -10.52 -6.72
C ALA A 106 -6.17 -10.71 -6.99
N ILE A 107 -7.00 -10.43 -6.00
CA ILE A 107 -8.45 -10.61 -6.07
C ILE A 107 -9.10 -9.23 -6.16
N GLY A 108 -10.02 -9.06 -7.11
CA GLY A 108 -10.93 -7.92 -7.17
C GLY A 108 -12.35 -8.29 -6.76
N PRO A 109 -13.31 -7.35 -6.77
CA PRO A 109 -14.71 -7.60 -6.42
C PRO A 109 -15.37 -8.67 -7.29
N ASP A 110 -14.97 -8.76 -8.56
CA ASP A 110 -15.52 -9.68 -9.56
C ASP A 110 -14.80 -11.04 -9.58
N GLY A 111 -13.81 -11.24 -8.70
CA GLY A 111 -13.04 -12.48 -8.60
C GLY A 111 -11.54 -12.30 -8.86
N PRO A 112 -10.81 -13.41 -9.07
CA PRO A 112 -9.38 -13.37 -9.37
C PRO A 112 -9.09 -12.57 -10.63
N LEU A 113 -8.10 -11.66 -10.58
CA LEU A 113 -7.75 -10.75 -11.67
C LEU A 113 -6.78 -11.38 -12.69
N GLY A 114 -6.53 -12.64 -12.58
CA GLY A 114 -5.68 -13.42 -13.49
C GLY A 114 -4.70 -14.32 -12.76
N ASP A 115 -4.00 -15.15 -13.52
CA ASP A 115 -3.00 -16.10 -13.02
C ASP A 115 -1.62 -15.46 -12.81
N ASP A 116 -1.54 -14.11 -12.81
CA ASP A 116 -0.28 -13.39 -13.05
C ASP A 116 0.44 -12.98 -11.77
N GLN A 117 -0.07 -13.33 -10.59
CA GLN A 117 0.69 -13.02 -9.37
C GLN A 117 1.85 -14.00 -9.19
N PRO A 118 3.09 -13.52 -9.32
CA PRO A 118 4.23 -14.42 -9.45
C PRO A 118 4.63 -15.10 -8.14
N TYR A 119 4.48 -14.42 -6.99
CA TYR A 119 4.91 -14.94 -5.69
C TYR A 119 3.95 -14.51 -4.59
N PRO A 120 3.66 -15.37 -3.61
CA PRO A 120 2.79 -15.00 -2.50
C PRO A 120 3.40 -13.85 -1.70
N LEU A 121 2.61 -12.81 -1.50
CA LEU A 121 2.96 -11.66 -0.67
C LEU A 121 2.30 -11.79 0.69
N ALA A 122 2.86 -11.16 1.70
CA ALA A 122 2.27 -11.05 3.01
C ALA A 122 1.94 -9.58 3.33
N VAL A 123 0.78 -9.34 3.94
CA VAL A 123 0.32 -7.99 4.28
C VAL A 123 -0.21 -7.97 5.70
N LEU A 124 0.23 -7.02 6.49
CA LEU A 124 -0.36 -6.69 7.79
C LEU A 124 -1.58 -5.80 7.55
N LEU A 125 -2.76 -6.28 7.94
CA LEU A 125 -4.00 -5.51 7.89
C LEU A 125 -4.06 -4.53 9.08
N ASP A 126 -4.27 -3.26 8.79
CA ASP A 126 -4.36 -2.23 9.82
C ASP A 126 -5.78 -1.70 9.99
N GLN A 127 -6.39 -1.23 8.91
CA GLN A 127 -7.69 -0.58 8.95
C GLN A 127 -8.54 -1.00 7.75
N ALA A 128 -9.80 -1.37 8.02
CA ALA A 128 -10.80 -1.48 6.97
C ALA A 128 -11.12 -0.08 6.44
N THR A 129 -11.28 0.04 5.13
CA THR A 129 -11.76 1.27 4.52
C THR A 129 -13.29 1.33 4.54
N GLU A 130 -13.88 2.43 4.11
CA GLU A 130 -15.32 2.56 3.94
C GLU A 130 -15.88 1.64 2.85
N HIS A 131 -15.03 1.15 1.96
CA HIS A 131 -15.41 0.18 0.92
C HIS A 131 -15.33 -1.25 1.44
N ASP A 132 -16.38 -2.01 1.24
CA ASP A 132 -16.47 -3.39 1.68
C ASP A 132 -15.26 -4.22 1.18
N SER A 133 -14.60 -4.87 2.13
CA SER A 133 -13.46 -5.77 1.91
C SER A 133 -12.16 -5.10 1.42
N ILE A 134 -12.07 -3.77 1.32
CA ILE A 134 -10.80 -3.09 1.06
C ILE A 134 -10.13 -2.73 2.39
N TRP A 135 -8.86 -3.12 2.51
CA TRP A 135 -8.05 -2.90 3.70
C TRP A 135 -6.83 -2.05 3.39
N TYR A 136 -6.54 -1.15 4.30
CA TYR A 136 -5.25 -0.49 4.40
C TYR A 136 -4.31 -1.32 5.26
N GLY A 137 -3.02 -1.39 4.87
CA GLY A 137 -2.02 -2.11 5.63
C GLY A 137 -0.61 -1.87 5.10
N TRP A 138 0.33 -2.74 5.49
CA TRP A 138 1.72 -2.67 5.06
C TRP A 138 2.19 -4.02 4.57
N LEU A 139 3.04 -4.00 3.54
CA LEU A 139 3.74 -5.22 3.11
C LEU A 139 4.60 -5.78 4.23
N VAL A 140 4.64 -7.10 4.26
CA VAL A 140 5.48 -7.88 5.17
C VAL A 140 6.45 -8.72 4.33
N ALA A 141 7.70 -8.80 4.75
CA ALA A 141 8.77 -9.47 4.03
C ALA A 141 9.56 -10.42 4.93
N SER A 142 10.20 -11.41 4.31
CA SER A 142 11.04 -12.40 4.99
C SER A 142 12.48 -11.93 5.19
N GLU A 143 12.98 -11.03 4.36
CA GLU A 143 14.38 -10.67 4.24
C GLU A 143 14.83 -9.65 5.28
N THR A 144 14.82 -10.03 6.54
CA THR A 144 15.19 -9.17 7.69
C THR A 144 16.60 -8.59 7.60
N ASP A 145 17.50 -9.18 6.81
CA ASP A 145 18.85 -8.64 6.54
C ASP A 145 18.81 -7.30 5.79
N TYR A 146 17.72 -7.02 5.08
CA TYR A 146 17.47 -5.75 4.40
C TYR A 146 16.71 -4.73 5.24
N ALA A 147 16.47 -5.04 6.51
CA ALA A 147 15.72 -4.13 7.40
C ALA A 147 16.41 -2.77 7.53
N SER A 148 15.59 -1.74 7.52
CA SER A 148 15.96 -0.36 7.81
C SER A 148 15.30 0.11 9.10
N ASP A 149 15.54 1.35 9.48
CA ASP A 149 14.88 2.01 10.61
C ASP A 149 13.36 2.23 10.44
N ALA A 150 12.86 2.07 9.22
CA ALA A 150 11.44 2.11 8.87
C ALA A 150 10.81 0.70 8.74
N ASP A 151 11.46 -0.33 9.27
CA ASP A 151 10.97 -1.70 9.29
C ASP A 151 10.85 -2.18 10.75
N LEU A 152 9.75 -2.86 11.07
CA LEU A 152 9.55 -3.48 12.36
C LEU A 152 9.75 -4.99 12.20
N ILE A 153 10.73 -5.54 12.91
CA ILE A 153 11.00 -6.98 12.91
C ILE A 153 9.97 -7.69 13.79
N LEU A 154 9.41 -8.76 13.25
CA LEU A 154 8.53 -9.63 14.03
C LEU A 154 9.37 -10.53 14.94
N GLU A 155 8.96 -10.64 16.19
CA GLU A 155 9.62 -11.41 17.22
C GLU A 155 8.83 -12.70 17.48
N ASP A 156 9.42 -13.66 18.18
CA ASP A 156 8.74 -14.92 18.53
C ASP A 156 7.42 -14.69 19.29
N SER A 157 7.31 -13.58 20.03
CA SER A 157 6.10 -13.17 20.73
C SER A 157 4.94 -12.77 19.81
N ASP A 158 5.24 -12.45 18.54
CA ASP A 158 4.25 -12.14 17.50
C ASP A 158 3.68 -13.43 16.86
N ASP A 159 4.18 -14.61 17.26
CA ASP A 159 3.80 -15.96 16.78
C ASP A 159 3.79 -16.06 15.25
N PRO A 160 4.85 -15.64 14.54
CA PRO A 160 4.91 -15.77 13.09
C PRO A 160 4.98 -17.25 12.70
N ARG A 161 4.00 -17.69 11.88
CA ARG A 161 3.83 -19.11 11.52
C ARG A 161 4.43 -19.47 10.18
N ASP A 162 4.79 -18.46 9.41
CA ASP A 162 5.35 -18.62 8.07
C ASP A 162 6.61 -17.74 7.92
N PRO A 163 7.65 -18.22 7.23
CA PRO A 163 8.85 -17.42 6.95
C PRO A 163 8.57 -16.08 6.27
N LEU A 164 7.48 -15.93 5.53
CA LEU A 164 7.09 -14.64 4.93
C LEU A 164 6.83 -13.56 5.98
N ALA A 165 6.44 -13.95 7.19
CA ALA A 165 6.19 -13.02 8.29
C ALA A 165 7.48 -12.72 9.07
N GLY A 166 8.42 -11.98 8.46
CA GLY A 166 9.69 -11.60 9.06
C GLY A 166 9.74 -10.15 9.55
N MET A 167 9.32 -9.20 8.73
CA MET A 167 9.33 -7.78 9.07
C MET A 167 8.20 -7.02 8.38
N VAL A 168 7.66 -6.01 9.06
CA VAL A 168 6.65 -5.08 8.51
C VAL A 168 7.35 -3.87 7.89
N GLN A 169 7.10 -3.59 6.60
CA GLN A 169 7.71 -2.51 5.83
C GLN A 169 6.86 -1.23 5.92
N LEU A 170 7.08 -0.37 6.93
CA LEU A 170 6.24 0.81 7.16
C LEU A 170 6.37 1.89 6.07
N TRP A 171 7.45 1.86 5.31
CA TRP A 171 7.67 2.70 4.12
C TRP A 171 6.90 2.21 2.88
N ASN A 172 6.16 1.08 2.97
CA ASN A 172 5.49 0.43 1.85
C ASN A 172 4.03 0.11 2.18
N PRO A 173 3.18 1.15 2.38
CA PRO A 173 1.76 0.96 2.62
C PRO A 173 1.05 0.45 1.38
N VAL A 174 0.00 -0.33 1.57
CA VAL A 174 -0.82 -0.91 0.50
C VAL A 174 -2.30 -0.82 0.83
N TYR A 175 -3.10 -0.71 -0.23
CA TYR A 175 -4.53 -0.99 -0.19
C TYR A 175 -4.77 -2.28 -0.96
N LEU A 176 -5.56 -3.19 -0.41
CA LEU A 176 -5.84 -4.45 -1.05
C LEU A 176 -7.26 -4.92 -0.77
N TYR A 177 -7.81 -5.71 -1.69
CA TYR A 177 -9.12 -6.34 -1.52
C TYR A 177 -8.97 -7.67 -0.78
N VAL A 178 -9.59 -7.78 0.40
CA VAL A 178 -9.53 -8.98 1.26
C VAL A 178 -10.94 -9.38 1.68
N PRO A 179 -11.67 -10.13 0.86
CA PRO A 179 -13.02 -10.56 1.20
C PRO A 179 -13.04 -11.60 2.31
N SER A 180 -11.94 -12.34 2.49
CA SER A 180 -11.77 -13.31 3.56
C SER A 180 -10.30 -13.55 3.91
N ALA A 181 -9.99 -13.69 5.17
CA ALA A 181 -8.65 -14.02 5.65
C ALA A 181 -8.44 -15.56 5.65
N ARG A 182 -8.18 -16.15 4.49
CA ARG A 182 -8.03 -17.62 4.36
C ARG A 182 -6.70 -18.14 4.89
N GLN A 183 -5.64 -17.36 4.78
CA GLN A 183 -4.28 -17.73 5.18
C GLN A 183 -3.69 -16.65 6.10
N VAL A 184 -3.92 -16.79 7.40
CA VAL A 184 -3.36 -15.89 8.40
C VAL A 184 -2.01 -16.43 8.87
N LEU A 185 -0.96 -15.67 8.65
CA LEU A 185 0.43 -16.01 8.98
C LEU A 185 0.83 -15.62 10.40
N ALA A 186 0.21 -14.58 10.94
CA ALA A 186 0.38 -14.12 12.31
C ALA A 186 -0.80 -13.24 12.74
N GLN A 187 -0.96 -13.05 14.05
CA GLN A 187 -1.92 -12.11 14.63
C GLN A 187 -1.20 -11.24 15.66
N LEU A 188 -0.99 -9.99 15.35
CA LEU A 188 -0.40 -9.04 16.29
C LEU A 188 -1.37 -8.71 17.40
N SER A 189 -0.85 -8.57 18.62
CA SER A 189 -1.62 -8.02 19.73
C SER A 189 -1.97 -6.54 19.47
N PRO A 190 -3.02 -6.00 20.11
CA PRO A 190 -3.35 -4.58 19.99
C PRO A 190 -2.18 -3.65 20.37
N GLU A 191 -1.39 -4.04 21.37
CA GLU A 191 -0.20 -3.30 21.79
C GLU A 191 0.89 -3.32 20.72
N ARG A 192 1.10 -4.48 20.09
CA ARG A 192 2.09 -4.62 19.01
C ARG A 192 1.66 -3.87 17.76
N LEU A 193 0.38 -3.89 17.41
CA LEU A 193 -0.17 -3.09 16.32
C LEU A 193 -0.03 -1.58 16.61
N ALA A 194 -0.23 -1.15 17.87
CA ALA A 194 0.02 0.23 18.27
C ALA A 194 1.50 0.61 18.09
N ALA A 195 2.44 -0.30 18.38
CA ALA A 195 3.86 -0.07 18.13
C ALA A 195 4.17 0.10 16.63
N VAL A 196 3.53 -0.69 15.75
CA VAL A 196 3.62 -0.57 14.29
C VAL A 196 3.15 0.82 13.85
N ARG A 197 1.95 1.23 14.26
CA ARG A 197 1.37 2.55 13.92
C ARG A 197 2.25 3.70 14.40
N ASN A 198 2.78 3.60 15.61
CA ASN A 198 3.67 4.62 16.17
C ASN A 198 4.98 4.72 15.39
N LEU A 199 5.58 3.59 15.02
CA LEU A 199 6.79 3.61 14.21
C LEU A 199 6.53 4.20 12.82
N ALA A 200 5.35 3.92 12.22
CA ALA A 200 4.95 4.55 10.96
C ALA A 200 4.84 6.08 11.09
N MET A 201 4.24 6.57 12.15
CA MET A 201 4.18 8.02 12.45
C MET A 201 5.57 8.61 12.71
N ASP A 202 6.42 7.93 13.49
CA ASP A 202 7.79 8.36 13.75
C ASP A 202 8.60 8.46 12.45
N PHE A 203 8.44 7.51 11.55
CA PHE A 203 9.09 7.51 10.24
C PHE A 203 8.73 8.74 9.39
N LEU A 204 7.49 9.21 9.49
CA LEU A 204 7.01 10.37 8.74
C LEU A 204 7.40 11.71 9.40
N THR A 205 7.54 11.75 10.73
CA THR A 205 7.61 13.00 11.49
C THR A 205 8.96 13.24 12.17
N GLN A 206 9.78 12.21 12.34
CA GLN A 206 11.03 12.31 13.09
C GLN A 206 12.26 12.14 12.19
N PRO A 207 13.38 12.81 12.50
CA PRO A 207 14.63 12.53 11.83
C PRO A 207 15.06 11.08 12.12
N PRO A 208 15.73 10.40 11.18
CA PRO A 208 16.22 9.06 11.39
C PRO A 208 17.17 9.01 12.60
N PRO A 209 17.16 7.91 13.37
CA PRO A 209 18.06 7.75 14.51
C PRO A 209 19.52 7.84 14.07
N ALA A 210 20.38 8.39 14.95
CA ALA A 210 21.80 8.59 14.69
C ALA A 210 22.62 7.26 14.75
N LEU A 211 22.11 6.20 14.10
CA LEU A 211 22.79 4.92 13.95
C LEU A 211 23.60 4.88 12.67
N ARG A 212 24.66 4.08 12.65
CA ARG A 212 25.42 3.86 11.40
C ARG A 212 24.54 3.12 10.40
N PRO A 213 24.54 3.51 9.12
CA PRO A 213 23.76 2.87 8.08
C PRO A 213 24.46 1.58 7.62
N GLU A 214 24.38 0.52 8.44
CA GLU A 214 24.99 -0.77 8.13
C GLU A 214 23.84 -1.79 7.86
N PRO A 215 23.73 -2.34 6.64
CA PRO A 215 22.76 -3.39 6.33
C PRO A 215 22.98 -4.63 7.22
N GLY A 216 21.89 -5.31 7.59
CA GLY A 216 21.91 -6.53 8.41
C GLY A 216 22.14 -6.31 9.90
N VAL A 217 22.31 -5.08 10.34
CA VAL A 217 22.39 -4.75 11.76
C VAL A 217 21.00 -4.43 12.28
N LEU A 218 20.56 -5.22 13.25
CA LEU A 218 19.30 -4.97 13.96
C LEU A 218 19.59 -4.30 15.31
N SER A 219 18.72 -3.39 15.70
CA SER A 219 18.83 -2.69 16.98
C SER A 219 17.47 -2.59 17.68
N GLU A 220 17.53 -2.76 18.99
CA GLU A 220 16.38 -2.47 19.85
C GLU A 220 16.30 -0.95 20.06
N ARG A 221 15.11 -0.40 19.89
CA ARG A 221 14.83 1.01 20.18
C ARG A 221 13.41 1.20 20.69
N ARG A 222 13.09 2.43 21.07
CA ARG A 222 11.73 2.79 21.46
C ARG A 222 11.14 3.78 20.47
N THR A 223 9.86 3.64 20.22
CA THR A 223 9.07 4.63 19.48
C THR A 223 8.87 5.89 20.33
N SER A 224 8.39 6.97 19.72
CA SER A 224 8.07 8.24 20.42
C SER A 224 7.09 8.04 21.59
N GLN A 225 6.21 7.04 21.50
CA GLN A 225 5.27 6.70 22.58
C GLN A 225 5.80 5.63 23.54
N GLY A 226 7.06 5.24 23.40
CA GLY A 226 7.74 4.36 24.34
C GLY A 226 7.63 2.87 24.07
N HIS A 227 6.97 2.44 22.97
CA HIS A 227 6.92 1.02 22.60
C HIS A 227 8.32 0.50 22.24
N ARG A 228 8.67 -0.64 22.82
CA ARG A 228 9.90 -1.35 22.46
C ARG A 228 9.73 -2.03 21.11
N ILE A 229 10.69 -1.84 20.21
CA ILE A 229 10.72 -2.42 18.89
C ILE A 229 12.11 -2.90 18.52
N LEU A 230 12.18 -3.92 17.66
CA LEU A 230 13.38 -4.34 16.96
C LEU A 230 13.28 -3.87 15.51
N SER A 231 14.29 -3.16 15.03
CA SER A 231 14.32 -2.61 13.66
C SER A 231 15.74 -2.61 13.10
N GLY A 232 15.90 -2.33 11.81
CA GLY A 232 17.20 -2.15 11.19
C GLY A 232 17.78 -0.74 11.45
N THR A 233 18.91 -0.47 10.79
CA THR A 233 19.59 0.81 10.82
C THR A 233 19.10 1.74 9.71
N PRO A 234 19.24 3.07 9.82
CA PRO A 234 18.89 4.01 8.76
C PRO A 234 19.54 3.65 7.41
N LEU A 235 18.88 4.02 6.32
CA LEU A 235 19.44 3.80 4.98
C LEU A 235 20.72 4.59 4.78
N GLY A 236 21.68 3.95 4.13
CA GLY A 236 22.93 4.59 3.69
C GLY A 236 22.72 5.41 2.40
N LYS A 237 23.85 5.87 1.84
CA LYS A 237 23.90 6.56 0.55
C LYS A 237 23.60 5.58 -0.62
N ALA A 238 23.58 6.08 -1.85
CA ALA A 238 23.24 5.34 -3.07
C ALA A 238 23.81 3.92 -3.24
N PRO A 239 25.03 3.57 -2.78
CA PRO A 239 25.52 2.19 -2.87
C PRO A 239 24.88 1.20 -1.88
N ASP A 240 24.04 1.66 -0.93
CA ASP A 240 23.35 0.77 0.01
C ASP A 240 22.37 -0.14 -0.74
N PRO A 241 22.53 -1.48 -0.66
CA PRO A 241 21.68 -2.42 -1.42
C PRO A 241 20.21 -2.36 -1.03
N ARG A 242 19.88 -1.79 0.13
CA ARG A 242 18.51 -1.64 0.60
C ARG A 242 17.69 -0.65 -0.24
N HIS A 243 18.33 0.27 -0.98
CA HIS A 243 17.62 1.12 -1.95
C HIS A 243 17.01 0.29 -3.09
N ARG A 244 17.81 -0.63 -3.68
CA ARG A 244 17.30 -1.53 -4.71
C ARG A 244 16.25 -2.49 -4.17
N TYR A 245 16.48 -3.04 -2.97
CA TYR A 245 15.50 -3.86 -2.27
C TYR A 245 14.14 -3.15 -2.13
N ARG A 246 14.14 -1.89 -1.66
CA ARG A 246 12.92 -1.10 -1.56
C ARG A 246 12.27 -0.85 -2.92
N THR A 247 13.04 -0.66 -3.98
CA THR A 247 12.49 -0.50 -5.34
C THR A 247 11.74 -1.74 -5.78
N LEU A 248 12.29 -2.94 -5.54
CA LEU A 248 11.64 -4.21 -5.86
C LEU A 248 10.31 -4.38 -5.09
N TYR A 249 10.33 -4.15 -3.79
CA TYR A 249 9.12 -4.30 -2.97
C TYR A 249 8.06 -3.23 -3.24
N ARG A 250 8.44 -2.02 -3.65
CA ARG A 250 7.47 -1.02 -4.13
C ARG A 250 6.79 -1.47 -5.42
N ALA A 251 7.54 -2.04 -6.35
CA ALA A 251 6.96 -2.61 -7.57
C ALA A 251 6.01 -3.78 -7.25
N ALA A 252 6.37 -4.65 -6.29
CA ALA A 252 5.46 -5.70 -5.81
C ALA A 252 4.19 -5.14 -5.16
N ALA A 253 4.29 -4.05 -4.40
CA ALA A 253 3.13 -3.38 -3.82
C ALA A 253 2.17 -2.81 -4.88
N GLU A 254 2.68 -2.33 -6.01
CA GLU A 254 1.83 -1.86 -7.11
C GLU A 254 0.96 -2.98 -7.70
N LEU A 255 1.46 -4.23 -7.72
CA LEU A 255 0.65 -5.38 -8.16
C LEU A 255 -0.58 -5.61 -7.27
N LEU A 256 -0.50 -5.30 -5.97
CA LEU A 256 -1.65 -5.38 -5.06
C LEU A 256 -2.60 -4.19 -5.19
N ARG A 257 -2.09 -3.03 -5.59
CA ARG A 257 -2.90 -1.82 -5.78
C ARG A 257 -3.70 -1.84 -7.07
N GLU A 258 -3.18 -2.48 -8.11
CA GLU A 258 -3.83 -2.55 -9.41
C GLU A 258 -5.24 -3.17 -9.33
N PRO A 259 -5.44 -4.30 -8.63
CA PRO A 259 -6.78 -4.85 -8.40
C PRO A 259 -7.73 -3.86 -7.71
N VAL A 260 -7.25 -3.12 -6.73
CA VAL A 260 -8.06 -2.12 -6.04
C VAL A 260 -8.42 -0.98 -6.97
N ARG A 261 -7.51 -0.53 -7.84
CA ARG A 261 -7.78 0.49 -8.86
C ARG A 261 -8.80 0.01 -9.90
N LEU A 262 -8.70 -1.24 -10.33
CA LEU A 262 -9.65 -1.84 -11.27
C LEU A 262 -11.00 -2.14 -10.62
N ALA A 263 -10.98 -2.51 -9.34
CA ALA A 263 -12.16 -2.78 -8.53
C ALA A 263 -12.81 -1.51 -8.00
N GLN A 264 -12.11 -0.42 -8.00
CA GLN A 264 -12.71 0.85 -7.61
C GLN A 264 -13.89 1.10 -8.54
N VAL A 265 -15.08 0.92 -7.97
CA VAL A 265 -16.07 2.00 -8.09
C VAL A 265 -15.27 3.27 -8.33
N GLN A 266 -15.40 3.84 -9.51
CA GLN A 266 -14.69 5.07 -9.90
C GLN A 266 -14.69 5.98 -8.67
N PRO A 267 -13.52 6.48 -8.23
CA PRO A 267 -13.47 7.31 -7.03
C PRO A 267 -14.57 8.33 -7.14
N THR A 268 -15.34 8.51 -6.09
CA THR A 268 -16.44 9.48 -6.12
C THR A 268 -15.91 10.78 -6.72
N LEU A 269 -16.73 11.51 -7.38
CA LEU A 269 -16.29 12.78 -7.97
C LEU A 269 -15.60 13.66 -6.92
N GLY A 270 -16.08 13.61 -5.65
CA GLY A 270 -15.46 14.29 -4.51
C GLY A 270 -14.04 13.82 -4.21
N GLU A 271 -13.77 12.51 -4.20
CA GLU A 271 -12.42 11.97 -3.97
C GLU A 271 -11.46 12.36 -5.09
N ARG A 272 -11.89 12.32 -6.35
CA ARG A 272 -11.09 12.79 -7.50
C ARG A 272 -10.74 14.28 -7.38
N LEU A 273 -11.70 15.08 -6.93
CA LEU A 273 -11.49 16.50 -6.69
C LEU A 273 -10.45 16.74 -5.59
N LEU A 274 -10.53 16.02 -4.48
CA LEU A 274 -9.55 16.12 -3.39
C LEU A 274 -8.16 15.65 -3.81
N ASP A 275 -8.06 14.59 -4.59
CA ASP A 275 -6.77 14.09 -5.08
C ASP A 275 -6.13 15.06 -6.07
N SER A 276 -6.91 15.68 -6.96
CA SER A 276 -6.40 16.72 -7.85
C SER A 276 -5.94 17.94 -7.05
N LEU A 277 -6.67 18.35 -6.02
CA LEU A 277 -6.26 19.45 -5.15
C LEU A 277 -4.98 19.15 -4.36
N ARG A 278 -4.80 17.92 -3.87
CA ARG A 278 -3.55 17.47 -3.24
C ARG A 278 -2.36 17.56 -4.18
N ALA A 279 -2.55 17.11 -5.44
CA ALA A 279 -1.50 17.18 -6.45
C ALA A 279 -1.09 18.62 -6.75
N ILE A 280 -2.06 19.52 -6.89
CA ILE A 280 -1.82 20.95 -7.12
C ILE A 280 -1.15 21.60 -5.90
N GLY A 281 -1.66 21.33 -4.69
CA GLY A 281 -1.08 21.82 -3.45
C GLY A 281 0.41 21.44 -3.34
N ALA A 282 0.74 20.19 -3.64
CA ALA A 282 2.13 19.73 -3.67
C ALA A 282 2.97 20.46 -4.72
N ALA A 283 2.41 20.74 -5.90
CA ALA A 283 3.11 21.45 -6.99
C ALA A 283 3.45 22.91 -6.64
N ILE A 284 2.58 23.58 -5.87
CA ILE A 284 2.81 24.97 -5.42
C ILE A 284 3.51 25.04 -4.05
N GLY A 285 3.98 23.90 -3.52
CA GLY A 285 4.69 23.84 -2.23
C GLY A 285 3.79 24.02 -1.00
N CYS A 286 2.47 23.88 -1.15
CA CYS A 286 1.49 23.90 -0.08
C CYS A 286 0.93 22.50 0.13
N GLY A 287 1.15 21.89 1.30
CA GLY A 287 0.50 20.64 1.66
C GLY A 287 -1.02 20.82 1.82
N LEU A 288 -1.80 19.80 1.51
CA LEU A 288 -3.21 19.70 1.88
C LEU A 288 -3.29 18.85 3.14
N ASP A 289 -3.45 19.49 4.28
CA ASP A 289 -3.52 18.84 5.59
C ASP A 289 -4.97 18.83 6.11
N PRO A 290 -5.37 17.80 6.89
CA PRO A 290 -6.66 17.84 7.56
C PRO A 290 -6.72 19.03 8.53
N ALA A 291 -7.75 19.83 8.42
CA ALA A 291 -7.97 20.95 9.33
C ALA A 291 -8.40 20.42 10.72
N PRO A 292 -8.04 21.11 11.82
CA PRO A 292 -8.48 20.72 13.14
C PRO A 292 -10.01 20.74 13.22
N ALA A 293 -10.60 19.65 13.73
CA ALA A 293 -12.04 19.51 13.85
C ALA A 293 -12.63 20.68 14.66
N PRO A 294 -13.75 21.27 14.23
CA PRO A 294 -14.45 22.27 15.03
C PRO A 294 -14.95 21.66 16.35
N VAL A 295 -14.80 22.37 17.45
CA VAL A 295 -15.00 21.90 18.83
C VAL A 295 -16.45 21.52 19.17
N MET A 296 -17.40 21.62 18.27
CA MET A 296 -18.82 21.29 18.55
C MET A 296 -19.57 20.72 17.33
N GLY A 297 -19.92 19.46 17.40
CA GLY A 297 -21.23 18.93 16.99
C GLY A 297 -21.65 18.99 15.52
N ALA A 298 -20.76 19.15 14.56
CA ALA A 298 -21.13 19.02 13.15
C ALA A 298 -20.80 17.61 12.64
N ALA A 299 -21.67 17.09 11.79
CA ALA A 299 -21.51 15.80 11.10
C ALA A 299 -20.08 15.62 10.51
N ASP A 300 -19.69 14.38 10.30
CA ASP A 300 -18.37 13.91 9.82
C ASP A 300 -17.92 14.47 8.46
N THR A 301 -17.90 15.80 8.29
CA THR A 301 -17.38 16.45 7.10
C THR A 301 -15.89 16.73 7.28
N GLU A 302 -15.10 16.16 6.40
CA GLU A 302 -13.65 16.37 6.41
C GLU A 302 -13.34 17.79 5.91
N ARG A 303 -12.65 18.57 6.77
CA ARG A 303 -12.11 19.86 6.40
C ARG A 303 -10.63 19.73 6.08
N TRP A 304 -10.21 20.47 5.08
CA TRP A 304 -8.85 20.46 4.59
C TRP A 304 -8.25 21.86 4.67
N ARG A 305 -6.97 21.92 4.99
CA ARG A 305 -6.21 23.17 5.02
C ARG A 305 -5.14 23.14 3.94
N LEU A 306 -5.18 24.12 3.05
CA LEU A 306 -4.19 24.34 2.02
C LEU A 306 -3.14 25.35 2.55
N GLY A 307 -2.03 24.82 3.04
CA GLY A 307 -1.00 25.64 3.69
C GLY A 307 -1.56 26.44 4.88
N ASN A 308 -1.18 27.72 4.96
CA ASN A 308 -1.61 28.62 6.04
C ASN A 308 -2.61 29.70 5.57
N TRP A 309 -3.20 29.54 4.39
CA TRP A 309 -4.00 30.62 3.79
C TRP A 309 -5.45 30.25 3.48
N LEU A 310 -5.79 28.98 3.33
CA LEU A 310 -7.16 28.58 2.99
C LEU A 310 -7.57 27.30 3.73
N GLU A 311 -8.77 27.29 4.29
CA GLU A 311 -9.48 26.07 4.67
C GLU A 311 -10.62 25.84 3.69
N LEU A 312 -10.87 24.59 3.38
CA LEU A 312 -11.94 24.19 2.48
C LEU A 312 -12.64 22.91 2.97
N GLU A 313 -13.91 22.79 2.61
CA GLU A 313 -14.74 21.61 2.82
C GLU A 313 -15.58 21.43 1.55
N LEU A 314 -15.60 20.20 1.04
CA LEU A 314 -16.34 19.85 -0.16
C LEU A 314 -17.36 18.76 0.19
N GLN A 315 -18.62 19.02 -0.09
CA GLN A 315 -19.71 18.08 0.18
C GLN A 315 -20.61 17.96 -1.05
N GLU A 316 -20.77 16.75 -1.56
CA GLU A 316 -21.73 16.46 -2.63
C GLU A 316 -23.16 16.52 -2.07
N LEU A 317 -24.08 17.09 -2.84
CA LEU A 317 -25.49 17.11 -2.48
C LEU A 317 -26.12 15.76 -2.77
N PRO A 318 -26.68 15.04 -1.77
CA PRO A 318 -27.20 13.69 -1.95
C PRO A 318 -28.33 13.56 -2.99
N GLU A 319 -29.09 14.64 -3.16
CA GLU A 319 -30.27 14.67 -4.05
C GLU A 319 -29.91 15.11 -5.49
N GLU A 320 -28.71 15.67 -5.70
CA GLU A 320 -28.29 16.25 -6.99
C GLU A 320 -26.83 15.85 -7.31
N PRO A 321 -26.60 14.66 -7.88
CA PRO A 321 -25.26 14.19 -8.23
C PRO A 321 -24.51 15.17 -9.13
N GLY A 322 -23.25 15.45 -8.81
CA GLY A 322 -22.42 16.41 -9.53
C GLY A 322 -22.58 17.87 -9.08
N ILE A 323 -23.47 18.15 -8.11
CA ILE A 323 -23.56 19.45 -7.47
C ILE A 323 -22.92 19.36 -6.08
N PHE A 324 -21.98 20.25 -5.83
CA PHE A 324 -21.22 20.31 -4.60
C PHE A 324 -21.44 21.62 -3.87
N THR A 325 -21.50 21.53 -2.55
CA THR A 325 -21.31 22.65 -1.68
C THR A 325 -19.82 22.75 -1.36
N LEU A 326 -19.19 23.86 -1.74
CA LEU A 326 -17.83 24.20 -1.38
C LEU A 326 -17.85 25.28 -0.32
N TRP A 327 -17.42 24.93 0.87
CA TRP A 327 -17.17 25.91 1.93
C TRP A 327 -15.68 26.25 1.91
N MET A 328 -15.37 27.56 1.94
CA MET A 328 -13.99 28.07 1.96
C MET A 328 -13.84 29.13 3.04
N ASN A 329 -12.75 29.10 3.78
CA ASN A 329 -12.40 30.09 4.80
C ASN A 329 -11.01 30.66 4.50
N ASN A 330 -10.96 31.95 4.24
CA ASN A 330 -9.71 32.66 4.02
C ASN A 330 -9.01 32.91 5.36
N LEU A 331 -7.81 32.38 5.54
CA LEU A 331 -7.01 32.54 6.75
C LEU A 331 -6.08 33.78 6.70
N GLN A 332 -6.10 34.53 5.59
CA GLN A 332 -5.27 35.72 5.40
C GLN A 332 -6.04 36.99 5.78
N ASP A 333 -5.31 38.07 6.05
CA ASP A 333 -5.88 39.41 6.31
C ASP A 333 -6.46 40.05 5.04
N THR A 334 -5.93 39.68 3.88
CA THR A 334 -6.32 40.23 2.58
C THR A 334 -7.46 39.44 1.95
N PRO A 335 -8.43 40.09 1.30
CA PRO A 335 -9.46 39.38 0.56
C PRO A 335 -8.86 38.74 -0.69
N CYS A 336 -9.36 37.54 -1.04
CA CYS A 336 -9.06 36.93 -2.33
C CYS A 336 -10.32 36.77 -3.18
N ARG A 337 -10.17 36.63 -4.48
CA ARG A 337 -11.27 36.37 -5.40
C ARG A 337 -11.30 34.89 -5.77
N VAL A 338 -12.51 34.34 -5.79
CA VAL A 338 -12.78 32.98 -6.24
C VAL A 338 -13.56 33.07 -7.53
N GLN A 339 -13.05 32.48 -8.58
CA GLN A 339 -13.72 32.40 -9.89
C GLN A 339 -14.01 30.94 -10.23
N ILE A 340 -15.25 30.68 -10.59
CA ILE A 340 -15.65 29.42 -11.23
C ILE A 340 -15.60 29.69 -12.74
N VAL A 341 -14.69 28.99 -13.42
CA VAL A 341 -14.42 29.13 -14.84
C VAL A 341 -14.92 27.89 -15.55
N ARG A 342 -15.68 28.05 -16.65
CA ARG A 342 -16.12 26.95 -17.50
C ARG A 342 -15.76 27.26 -18.94
N GLN A 343 -15.00 26.37 -19.60
CA GLN A 343 -14.55 26.55 -20.98
C GLN A 343 -13.86 27.91 -21.20
N HIS A 344 -12.97 28.30 -20.27
CA HIS A 344 -12.25 29.58 -20.26
C HIS A 344 -13.10 30.84 -20.07
N VAL A 345 -14.38 30.71 -19.72
CA VAL A 345 -15.28 31.83 -19.39
C VAL A 345 -15.56 31.85 -17.89
N ILE A 346 -15.42 33.00 -17.26
CA ILE A 346 -15.81 33.19 -15.86
C ILE A 346 -17.33 33.05 -15.75
N PHE A 347 -17.76 31.99 -15.10
CA PHE A 347 -19.20 31.70 -14.90
C PHE A 347 -19.72 32.32 -13.61
N GLN A 348 -18.92 32.32 -12.55
CA GLN A 348 -19.23 32.95 -11.27
C GLN A 348 -17.97 33.57 -10.69
N GLU A 349 -18.13 34.67 -9.98
CA GLU A 349 -17.04 35.33 -9.25
C GLU A 349 -17.54 35.73 -7.85
N HIS A 350 -16.72 35.41 -6.83
CA HIS A 350 -17.01 35.72 -5.44
C HIS A 350 -15.80 36.33 -4.77
N ILE A 351 -16.05 37.27 -3.87
CA ILE A 351 -14.99 37.79 -2.99
C ILE A 351 -15.02 36.98 -1.70
N LEU A 352 -13.87 36.42 -1.35
CA LEU A 352 -13.63 35.73 -0.09
C LEU A 352 -12.90 36.69 0.85
N PRO A 353 -13.61 37.36 1.79
CA PRO A 353 -13.00 38.34 2.66
C PRO A 353 -11.93 37.70 3.58
N GLY A 354 -10.99 38.51 4.07
CA GLY A 354 -10.01 38.05 5.04
C GLY A 354 -10.69 37.53 6.33
N HIS A 355 -10.21 36.42 6.84
CA HIS A 355 -10.71 35.73 8.04
C HIS A 355 -12.22 35.43 8.02
N GLN A 356 -12.79 35.25 6.85
CA GLN A 356 -14.21 34.91 6.70
C GLN A 356 -14.40 33.69 5.79
N ALA A 357 -15.49 33.01 6.05
CA ALA A 357 -15.90 31.86 5.26
C ALA A 357 -17.02 32.23 4.28
N VAL A 358 -16.97 31.61 3.11
CA VAL A 358 -18.02 31.67 2.09
C VAL A 358 -18.39 30.25 1.70
N GLN A 359 -19.69 30.05 1.46
CA GLN A 359 -20.21 28.79 0.95
C GLN A 359 -20.70 29.00 -0.48
N LEU A 360 -20.23 28.19 -1.40
CA LEU A 360 -20.54 28.24 -2.81
C LEU A 360 -21.22 26.95 -3.24
N LEU A 361 -22.17 27.05 -4.15
CA LEU A 361 -22.73 25.90 -4.83
C LEU A 361 -22.06 25.77 -6.18
N ILE A 362 -21.46 24.62 -6.45
CA ILE A 362 -20.68 24.38 -7.66
C ILE A 362 -21.29 23.19 -8.40
N GLU A 363 -21.69 23.41 -9.64
CA GLU A 363 -21.97 22.32 -10.56
C GLU A 363 -20.66 21.88 -11.25
N VAL A 364 -20.28 20.63 -11.00
CA VAL A 364 -19.06 20.06 -11.56
C VAL A 364 -19.37 19.42 -12.90
N ALA A 365 -19.02 20.12 -13.98
CA ALA A 365 -19.19 19.69 -15.36
C ALA A 365 -17.85 19.71 -16.11
N PRO A 366 -17.69 18.96 -17.22
CA PRO A 366 -16.46 18.97 -17.99
C PRO A 366 -15.94 20.37 -18.33
N GLY A 367 -14.66 20.62 -18.05
CA GLY A 367 -14.03 21.92 -18.25
C GLY A 367 -14.38 22.96 -17.19
N THR A 368 -14.92 22.56 -16.05
CA THR A 368 -15.09 23.45 -14.89
C THR A 368 -13.81 23.51 -14.09
N GLU A 369 -13.35 24.73 -13.81
CA GLU A 369 -12.15 25.03 -13.03
C GLU A 369 -12.49 26.03 -11.93
N LEU A 370 -11.81 25.95 -10.80
CA LEU A 370 -11.85 26.95 -9.74
C LEU A 370 -10.53 27.68 -9.72
N ALA A 371 -10.56 29.01 -9.87
CA ALA A 371 -9.37 29.85 -9.76
C ALA A 371 -9.45 30.73 -8.50
N LEU A 372 -8.35 30.79 -7.76
CA LEU A 372 -8.19 31.67 -6.61
C LEU A 372 -7.16 32.74 -6.95
N LEU A 373 -7.58 33.99 -6.82
CA LEU A 373 -6.75 35.16 -7.14
C LEU A 373 -6.52 36.01 -5.88
N ASP A 374 -5.26 36.34 -5.63
CA ASP A 374 -4.85 37.30 -4.62
C ASP A 374 -4.34 38.54 -5.35
N GLN A 375 -4.96 39.71 -5.11
CA GLN A 375 -4.63 41.00 -5.77
C GLN A 375 -4.47 40.87 -7.31
N ASP A 376 -5.35 40.13 -7.95
CA ASP A 376 -5.36 39.84 -9.40
C ASP A 376 -4.28 38.84 -9.88
N GLU A 377 -3.41 38.36 -9.02
CA GLU A 377 -2.52 37.25 -9.35
C GLU A 377 -3.17 35.88 -9.04
N GLU A 378 -3.16 34.98 -10.02
CA GLU A 378 -3.64 33.64 -9.84
C GLU A 378 -2.71 32.86 -8.89
N ARG A 379 -3.22 32.48 -7.73
CA ARG A 379 -2.53 31.67 -6.73
C ARG A 379 -2.77 30.17 -6.90
N LEU A 380 -3.95 29.82 -7.35
CA LEU A 380 -4.37 28.43 -7.53
C LEU A 380 -5.35 28.36 -8.70
N ARG A 381 -5.15 27.37 -9.57
CA ARG A 381 -6.14 26.93 -10.53
C ARG A 381 -6.41 25.44 -10.35
N TRP A 382 -7.63 25.12 -10.03
CA TRP A 382 -8.06 23.77 -9.70
C TRP A 382 -9.05 23.27 -10.74
N PRO A 383 -8.66 22.38 -11.66
CA PRO A 383 -9.59 21.73 -12.57
C PRO A 383 -10.48 20.78 -11.75
N LEU A 384 -11.78 20.98 -11.80
CA LEU A 384 -12.74 20.17 -11.08
C LEU A 384 -13.10 18.89 -11.86
N VAL A 385 -12.96 18.89 -13.18
CA VAL A 385 -13.05 17.71 -14.06
C VAL A 385 -12.15 17.92 -15.26
N GLU A 386 -11.41 16.89 -15.62
CA GLU A 386 -10.69 16.82 -16.90
C GLU A 386 -11.62 16.60 -18.10
#